data_4f53282031b9e761ff0226998e420e71
#
_entry.id   4f53282031b9e761ff0226998e420e71
#
_cell.length_a   1.000
_cell.length_b   1.000
_cell.length_c   1.000
_cell.angle_alpha   90.00
_cell.angle_beta   90.00
_cell.angle_gamma   90.00
#
_symmetry.space_group_name_H-M   'P 1'
#
loop_
_entity.id
_entity.type
_entity.pdbx_description
1 polymer ?
#
loop_
_entity_poly.entity_id
_entity_poly.type
_entity_poly.pdbx_seq_one_letter_code
_entity_poly.pdbx_strand_id
1 'polypeptide(L)'
;MELRTLRTFQRVAQLKSFSKAAAALGYTQAAVTIQIQQLEKELHTRLFDRFGKTISLTQQGTIFYDYACRILDESEKAKLALQEAQELEGHLRIGMTESLCASSFPKLLHAFHTTYPHISISVETSSPEILLDMMNHNELDIVYFIDRRQYHPDWIRVVDEPEEIVFVCHPSHALTKRKSLILKDLLQEELILTESEASYRYELDQYALSIKQQVHPYLEIGNTEFIIRELLSECEISFLPAFCVQPYVDQGRLSILRPRDFQLRVYRQIVYHKSKWLTPHMNAFLSFAS
;
A
#
# COMPACT_ATOMS: atom_id res chain seq x y z
N MET A 1 24.85 -18.88 -8.49
CA MET A 1 23.49 -18.31 -8.61
C MET A 1 23.57 -16.99 -9.37
N GLU A 2 22.87 -16.85 -10.48
CA GLU A 2 22.88 -15.64 -11.34
C GLU A 2 21.58 -14.84 -11.18
N LEU A 3 21.66 -13.51 -11.28
CA LEU A 3 20.46 -12.64 -11.22
C LEU A 3 19.41 -12.99 -12.30
N ARG A 4 19.87 -13.41 -13.47
CA ARG A 4 19.01 -13.89 -14.54
C ARG A 4 18.16 -15.10 -14.11
N THR A 5 18.75 -16.04 -13.39
CA THR A 5 18.06 -17.22 -12.87
C THR A 5 17.06 -16.84 -11.78
N LEU A 6 17.40 -15.87 -10.92
CA LEU A 6 16.46 -15.33 -9.93
C LEU A 6 15.23 -14.66 -10.57
N ARG A 7 15.44 -13.87 -11.64
CA ARG A 7 14.32 -13.29 -12.42
C ARG A 7 13.43 -14.37 -13.03
N THR A 8 14.03 -15.44 -13.57
CA THR A 8 13.28 -16.56 -14.11
C THR A 8 12.45 -17.26 -13.03
N PHE A 9 13.06 -17.52 -11.88
CA PHE A 9 12.36 -18.11 -10.72
C PHE A 9 11.19 -17.23 -10.24
N GLN A 10 11.43 -15.93 -10.03
CA GLN A 10 10.40 -14.97 -9.64
C GLN A 10 9.24 -14.98 -10.64
N ARG A 11 9.53 -14.96 -11.94
CA ARG A 11 8.50 -14.90 -12.98
C ARG A 11 7.68 -16.18 -13.06
N VAL A 12 8.29 -17.35 -12.88
CA VAL A 12 7.57 -18.63 -12.79
C VAL A 12 6.65 -18.66 -11.56
N ALA A 13 7.13 -18.17 -10.41
CA ALA A 13 6.34 -18.09 -9.18
C ALA A 13 5.11 -17.17 -9.34
N GLN A 14 5.30 -15.98 -9.91
CA GLN A 14 4.23 -15.01 -10.15
C GLN A 14 3.16 -15.54 -11.10
N LEU A 15 3.57 -16.11 -12.23
CA LEU A 15 2.66 -16.55 -13.27
C LEU A 15 2.14 -17.98 -13.05
N LYS A 16 2.67 -18.70 -12.07
CA LYS A 16 2.35 -20.11 -11.76
C LYS A 16 2.36 -21.00 -13.02
N SER A 17 3.25 -20.67 -13.97
CA SER A 17 3.33 -21.34 -15.27
C SER A 17 4.69 -21.15 -15.92
N PHE A 18 5.37 -22.25 -16.22
CA PHE A 18 6.65 -22.23 -16.96
C PHE A 18 6.49 -21.67 -18.38
N SER A 19 5.40 -22.03 -19.06
CA SER A 19 5.14 -21.55 -20.44
C SER A 19 4.86 -20.06 -20.50
N LYS A 20 4.01 -19.54 -19.57
CA LYS A 20 3.72 -18.10 -19.48
C LYS A 20 4.97 -17.31 -19.08
N ALA A 21 5.76 -17.82 -18.15
CA ALA A 21 7.02 -17.18 -17.74
C ALA A 21 8.03 -17.15 -18.91
N ALA A 22 8.12 -18.23 -19.67
CA ALA A 22 8.98 -18.30 -20.85
C ALA A 22 8.58 -17.24 -21.90
N ALA A 23 7.30 -17.16 -22.22
CA ALA A 23 6.78 -16.15 -23.15
C ALA A 23 7.07 -14.72 -22.66
N ALA A 24 6.84 -14.44 -21.36
CA ALA A 24 7.08 -13.12 -20.76
C ALA A 24 8.56 -12.72 -20.72
N LEU A 25 9.48 -13.70 -20.69
CA LEU A 25 10.92 -13.47 -20.63
C LEU A 25 11.63 -13.59 -21.99
N GLY A 26 10.87 -13.91 -23.06
CA GLY A 26 11.46 -14.14 -24.39
C GLY A 26 12.29 -15.42 -24.48
N TYR A 27 11.99 -16.45 -23.67
CA TYR A 27 12.68 -17.73 -23.64
C TYR A 27 11.79 -18.87 -24.14
N THR A 28 12.41 -20.02 -24.42
CA THR A 28 11.68 -21.26 -24.58
C THR A 28 11.32 -21.85 -23.21
N GLN A 29 10.20 -22.60 -23.13
CA GLN A 29 9.82 -23.28 -21.91
C GLN A 29 10.93 -24.26 -21.42
N ALA A 30 11.62 -24.91 -22.34
CA ALA A 30 12.74 -25.82 -22.03
C ALA A 30 13.87 -25.06 -21.32
N ALA A 31 14.25 -23.87 -21.82
CA ALA A 31 15.28 -23.03 -21.20
C ALA A 31 14.92 -22.60 -19.79
N VAL A 32 13.66 -22.16 -19.58
CA VAL A 32 13.15 -21.81 -18.23
C VAL A 32 13.18 -23.02 -17.30
N THR A 33 12.79 -24.20 -17.79
CA THR A 33 12.81 -25.43 -16.99
C THR A 33 14.22 -25.81 -16.56
N ILE A 34 15.19 -25.72 -17.47
CA ILE A 34 16.61 -26.02 -17.18
C ILE A 34 17.17 -25.04 -16.16
N GLN A 35 16.90 -23.73 -16.30
CA GLN A 35 17.34 -22.72 -15.33
C GLN A 35 16.82 -22.99 -13.92
N ILE A 36 15.54 -23.33 -13.80
CA ILE A 36 14.95 -23.65 -12.49
C ILE A 36 15.54 -24.95 -11.92
N GLN A 37 15.74 -25.99 -12.73
CA GLN A 37 16.36 -27.22 -12.28
C GLN A 37 17.80 -27.01 -11.80
N GLN A 38 18.58 -26.16 -12.50
CA GLN A 38 19.92 -25.80 -12.09
C GLN A 38 19.92 -25.05 -10.76
N LEU A 39 18.98 -24.11 -10.57
CA LEU A 39 18.82 -23.38 -9.32
C LEU A 39 18.46 -24.32 -8.16
N GLU A 40 17.48 -25.22 -8.35
CA GLU A 40 17.09 -26.21 -7.36
C GLU A 40 18.24 -27.15 -7.00
N LYS A 41 19.05 -27.54 -8.00
CA LYS A 41 20.27 -28.35 -7.79
C LYS A 41 21.33 -27.59 -6.99
N GLU A 42 21.58 -26.33 -7.31
CA GLU A 42 22.54 -25.47 -6.61
C GLU A 42 22.13 -25.25 -5.14
N LEU A 43 20.84 -25.08 -4.89
CA LEU A 43 20.27 -24.88 -3.54
C LEU A 43 20.00 -26.20 -2.79
N HIS A 44 20.25 -27.34 -3.42
CA HIS A 44 19.96 -28.66 -2.88
C HIS A 44 18.53 -28.84 -2.35
N THR A 45 17.56 -28.14 -2.96
CA THR A 45 16.15 -28.20 -2.54
C THR A 45 15.21 -27.95 -3.72
N ARG A 46 13.95 -28.42 -3.59
CA ARG A 46 12.91 -28.09 -4.57
C ARG A 46 12.23 -26.79 -4.17
N LEU A 47 12.06 -25.92 -5.17
CA LEU A 47 11.39 -24.62 -5.01
C LEU A 47 9.95 -24.66 -5.51
N PHE A 48 9.62 -25.59 -6.40
CA PHE A 48 8.28 -25.75 -6.95
C PHE A 48 7.72 -27.16 -6.73
N ASP A 49 6.45 -27.21 -6.33
CA ASP A 49 5.62 -28.39 -6.41
C ASP A 49 4.86 -28.40 -7.74
N ARG A 50 4.81 -29.58 -8.36
CA ARG A 50 4.13 -29.80 -9.65
C ARG A 50 3.05 -30.86 -9.47
N PHE A 51 1.82 -30.42 -9.28
CA PHE A 51 0.66 -31.30 -9.20
C PHE A 51 -0.14 -31.22 -10.49
N GLY A 52 0.05 -32.17 -11.40
CA GLY A 52 -0.61 -32.18 -12.72
C GLY A 52 -0.28 -30.93 -13.52
N LYS A 53 -1.28 -30.06 -13.75
CA LYS A 53 -1.12 -28.78 -14.46
C LYS A 53 -0.87 -27.57 -13.55
N THR A 54 -0.89 -27.78 -12.24
CA THR A 54 -0.76 -26.69 -11.24
C THR A 54 0.68 -26.62 -10.76
N ILE A 55 1.19 -25.39 -10.65
CA ILE A 55 2.52 -25.09 -10.13
C ILE A 55 2.34 -24.18 -8.91
N SER A 56 2.92 -24.58 -7.79
CA SER A 56 2.98 -23.80 -6.55
C SER A 56 4.38 -23.79 -5.98
N LEU A 57 4.69 -22.80 -5.16
CA LEU A 57 5.93 -22.80 -4.40
C LEU A 57 5.87 -23.84 -3.29
N THR A 58 6.99 -24.52 -3.04
CA THR A 58 7.21 -25.27 -1.81
C THR A 58 7.37 -24.31 -0.62
N GLN A 59 7.44 -24.82 0.60
CA GLN A 59 7.78 -24.01 1.77
C GLN A 59 9.14 -23.33 1.59
N GLN A 60 10.16 -24.05 1.12
CA GLN A 60 11.48 -23.53 0.80
C GLN A 60 11.43 -22.54 -0.37
N GLY A 61 10.58 -22.82 -1.37
CA GLY A 61 10.33 -21.90 -2.49
C GLY A 61 9.74 -20.57 -2.05
N THR A 62 8.83 -20.57 -1.07
CA THR A 62 8.24 -19.34 -0.52
C THR A 62 9.29 -18.51 0.22
N ILE A 63 10.07 -19.16 1.09
CA ILE A 63 11.19 -18.48 1.79
C ILE A 63 12.19 -17.90 0.78
N PHE A 64 12.58 -18.69 -0.21
CA PHE A 64 13.53 -18.26 -1.22
C PHE A 64 12.97 -17.16 -2.12
N TYR A 65 11.68 -17.13 -2.36
CA TYR A 65 11.01 -16.09 -3.14
C TYR A 65 11.21 -14.69 -2.54
N ASP A 66 11.05 -14.57 -1.23
CA ASP A 66 11.25 -13.31 -0.52
C ASP A 66 12.71 -12.83 -0.64
N TYR A 67 13.67 -13.74 -0.49
CA TYR A 67 15.08 -13.40 -0.67
C TYR A 67 15.44 -13.07 -2.13
N ALA A 68 14.89 -13.82 -3.08
CA ALA A 68 15.13 -13.57 -4.50
C ALA A 68 14.59 -12.18 -4.91
N CYS A 69 13.42 -11.79 -4.42
CA CYS A 69 12.87 -10.46 -4.65
C CYS A 69 13.77 -9.36 -4.09
N ARG A 70 14.25 -9.51 -2.84
CA ARG A 70 15.18 -8.55 -2.22
C ARG A 70 16.50 -8.42 -2.98
N ILE A 71 17.11 -9.54 -3.42
CA ILE A 71 18.35 -9.52 -4.17
C ILE A 71 18.17 -8.82 -5.52
N LEU A 72 17.07 -9.08 -6.21
CA LEU A 72 16.75 -8.42 -7.48
C LEU A 72 16.54 -6.92 -7.28
N ASP A 73 15.81 -6.52 -6.24
CA ASP A 73 15.57 -5.14 -5.89
C ASP A 73 16.88 -4.41 -5.55
N GLU A 74 17.72 -4.97 -4.67
CA GLU A 74 19.04 -4.39 -4.35
C GLU A 74 19.96 -4.31 -5.58
N SER A 75 19.87 -5.26 -6.50
CA SER A 75 20.62 -5.20 -7.76
C SER A 75 20.14 -4.06 -8.67
N GLU A 76 18.83 -3.78 -8.71
CA GLU A 76 18.31 -2.64 -9.47
C GLU A 76 18.65 -1.31 -8.78
N LYS A 77 18.56 -1.22 -7.45
CA LYS A 77 19.00 -0.06 -6.67
C LYS A 77 20.49 0.25 -6.91
N ALA A 78 21.35 -0.77 -6.93
CA ALA A 78 22.77 -0.59 -7.21
C ALA A 78 23.01 -0.04 -8.63
N LYS A 79 22.25 -0.48 -9.63
CA LYS A 79 22.34 0.07 -10.99
C LYS A 79 21.85 1.52 -11.03
N LEU A 80 20.73 1.81 -10.38
CA LEU A 80 20.19 3.18 -10.30
C LEU A 80 21.16 4.12 -9.58
N ALA A 81 21.85 3.66 -8.54
CA ALA A 81 22.85 4.45 -7.82
C ALA A 81 24.11 4.77 -8.66
N LEU A 82 24.40 3.96 -9.69
CA LEU A 82 25.52 4.18 -10.60
C LEU A 82 25.14 4.95 -11.87
N GLN A 83 23.84 5.00 -12.21
CA GLN A 83 23.34 5.91 -13.21
C GLN A 83 23.33 7.30 -12.59
N GLU A 84 23.87 8.30 -13.28
CA GLU A 84 23.78 9.69 -12.82
C GLU A 84 22.30 10.03 -12.63
N ALA A 85 21.87 10.18 -11.37
CA ALA A 85 20.47 10.38 -11.00
C ALA A 85 19.83 11.61 -11.69
N GLN A 86 20.67 12.50 -12.22
CA GLN A 86 20.30 13.71 -12.93
C GLN A 86 19.78 13.48 -14.36
N GLU A 87 19.96 12.30 -14.94
CA GLU A 87 19.54 12.01 -16.32
C GLU A 87 18.19 11.31 -16.46
N LEU A 88 17.55 10.90 -15.35
CA LEU A 88 16.22 10.30 -15.43
C LEU A 88 15.16 11.39 -15.65
N GLU A 89 14.60 11.40 -16.84
CA GLU A 89 13.50 12.28 -17.25
C GLU A 89 12.21 11.48 -17.40
N GLY A 90 11.08 12.14 -17.21
CA GLY A 90 9.79 11.53 -17.45
C GLY A 90 8.65 12.19 -16.71
N HIS A 91 7.46 11.63 -16.91
CA HIS A 91 6.25 12.03 -16.21
C HIS A 91 5.62 10.80 -15.55
N LEU A 92 5.27 10.93 -14.27
CA LEU A 92 4.66 9.87 -13.47
C LEU A 92 3.27 10.31 -13.01
N ARG A 93 2.26 9.51 -13.33
CA ARG A 93 0.87 9.73 -12.94
C ARG A 93 0.53 8.83 -11.77
N ILE A 94 0.34 9.41 -10.60
CA ILE A 94 0.09 8.67 -9.36
C ILE A 94 -1.32 8.96 -8.89
N GLY A 95 -2.11 7.89 -8.68
CA GLY A 95 -3.36 7.98 -7.94
C GLY A 95 -3.11 7.73 -6.46
N MET A 96 -3.70 8.51 -5.56
CA MET A 96 -3.62 8.20 -4.13
C MET A 96 -4.85 8.66 -3.35
N THR A 97 -5.09 8.00 -2.22
CA THR A 97 -6.12 8.44 -1.28
C THR A 97 -5.69 9.74 -0.58
N GLU A 98 -6.65 10.58 -0.26
CA GLU A 98 -6.42 11.93 0.27
C GLU A 98 -5.58 11.89 1.57
N SER A 99 -5.86 10.97 2.48
CA SER A 99 -5.14 10.83 3.74
C SER A 99 -3.64 10.54 3.58
N LEU A 100 -3.24 9.80 2.54
CA LEU A 100 -1.83 9.58 2.18
C LEU A 100 -1.22 10.85 1.59
N CYS A 101 -1.96 11.54 0.72
CA CYS A 101 -1.52 12.79 0.10
C CYS A 101 -1.25 13.87 1.16
N ALA A 102 -2.14 13.99 2.15
CA ALA A 102 -2.02 15.01 3.20
C ALA A 102 -0.90 14.75 4.22
N SER A 103 -0.45 13.50 4.40
CA SER A 103 0.41 13.15 5.53
C SER A 103 1.81 12.64 5.16
N SER A 104 1.90 11.46 4.54
CA SER A 104 3.20 10.79 4.32
C SER A 104 3.84 11.19 3.00
N PHE A 105 3.03 11.45 1.98
CA PHE A 105 3.51 11.72 0.62
C PHE A 105 4.38 12.98 0.47
N PRO A 106 4.12 14.12 1.13
CA PRO A 106 4.95 15.31 0.98
C PRO A 106 6.43 15.07 1.30
N LYS A 107 6.73 14.28 2.34
CA LYS A 107 8.12 13.94 2.70
C LYS A 107 8.77 13.05 1.64
N LEU A 108 8.05 12.04 1.18
CA LEU A 108 8.50 11.14 0.13
C LEU A 108 8.74 11.89 -1.18
N LEU A 109 7.79 12.76 -1.58
CA LEU A 109 7.88 13.58 -2.78
C LEU A 109 9.09 14.51 -2.75
N HIS A 110 9.33 15.20 -1.62
CA HIS A 110 10.48 16.09 -1.49
C HIS A 110 11.81 15.34 -1.64
N ALA A 111 11.95 14.21 -0.96
CA ALA A 111 13.15 13.37 -1.05
C ALA A 111 13.33 12.78 -2.46
N PHE A 112 12.26 12.32 -3.08
CA PHE A 112 12.28 11.81 -4.45
C PHE A 112 12.68 12.90 -5.47
N HIS A 113 12.06 14.08 -5.39
CA HIS A 113 12.39 15.20 -6.30
C HIS A 113 13.83 15.70 -6.12
N THR A 114 14.36 15.68 -4.89
CA THR A 114 15.78 16.04 -4.64
C THR A 114 16.72 15.05 -5.36
N THR A 115 16.35 13.77 -5.41
CA THR A 115 17.15 12.72 -6.06
C THR A 115 16.96 12.70 -7.57
N TYR A 116 15.73 12.99 -8.06
CA TYR A 116 15.33 12.91 -9.47
C TYR A 116 14.65 14.20 -9.93
N PRO A 117 15.37 15.30 -10.08
CA PRO A 117 14.79 16.64 -10.33
C PRO A 117 14.10 16.78 -11.69
N HIS A 118 14.42 15.91 -12.67
CA HIS A 118 13.86 15.94 -14.02
C HIS A 118 12.63 15.04 -14.20
N ILE A 119 12.18 14.35 -13.12
CA ILE A 119 10.92 13.61 -13.15
C ILE A 119 9.80 14.49 -12.66
N SER A 120 8.82 14.77 -13.53
CA SER A 120 7.58 15.44 -13.14
C SER A 120 6.57 14.42 -12.60
N ILE A 121 5.77 14.83 -11.62
CA ILE A 121 4.74 13.98 -11.01
C ILE A 121 3.41 14.73 -11.08
N SER A 122 2.36 14.04 -11.54
CA SER A 122 0.97 14.44 -11.34
C SER A 122 0.30 13.49 -10.34
N VAL A 123 -0.50 14.05 -9.45
CA VAL A 123 -1.21 13.29 -8.43
C VAL A 123 -2.70 13.50 -8.63
N GLU A 124 -3.43 12.40 -8.73
CA GLU A 124 -4.90 12.37 -8.69
C GLU A 124 -5.35 11.82 -7.34
N THR A 125 -6.26 12.54 -6.66
CA THR A 125 -6.80 12.09 -5.38
C THR A 125 -8.27 11.70 -5.55
N SER A 126 -8.59 10.46 -5.14
CA SER A 126 -9.95 9.93 -5.20
C SER A 126 -10.11 8.72 -4.29
N SER A 127 -11.30 8.08 -4.33
CA SER A 127 -11.52 6.80 -3.66
C SER A 127 -10.70 5.68 -4.31
N PRO A 128 -10.33 4.62 -3.56
CA PRO A 128 -9.57 3.50 -4.10
C PRO A 128 -10.20 2.87 -5.34
N GLU A 129 -11.52 2.75 -5.38
CA GLU A 129 -12.26 2.16 -6.51
C GLU A 129 -12.04 2.95 -7.80
N ILE A 130 -12.19 4.29 -7.75
CA ILE A 130 -11.99 5.17 -8.90
C ILE A 130 -10.52 5.13 -9.36
N LEU A 131 -9.57 5.23 -8.43
CA LEU A 131 -8.14 5.22 -8.75
C LEU A 131 -7.70 3.90 -9.41
N LEU A 132 -8.20 2.78 -8.92
CA LEU A 132 -7.92 1.46 -9.48
C LEU A 132 -8.55 1.27 -10.86
N ASP A 133 -9.74 1.83 -11.10
CA ASP A 133 -10.35 1.84 -12.42
C ASP A 133 -9.53 2.69 -13.41
N MET A 134 -9.12 3.90 -13.03
CA MET A 134 -8.23 4.76 -13.84
C MET A 134 -6.92 4.05 -14.18
N MET A 135 -6.33 3.31 -13.22
CA MET A 135 -5.12 2.52 -13.47
C MET A 135 -5.38 1.38 -14.49
N ASN A 136 -6.51 0.70 -14.38
CA ASN A 136 -6.89 -0.36 -15.33
C ASN A 136 -7.07 0.20 -16.74
N HIS A 137 -7.52 1.46 -16.87
CA HIS A 137 -7.63 2.18 -18.16
C HIS A 137 -6.34 2.89 -18.60
N ASN A 138 -5.22 2.66 -17.90
CA ASN A 138 -3.91 3.27 -18.19
C ASN A 138 -3.89 4.81 -18.08
N GLU A 139 -4.79 5.39 -17.29
CA GLU A 139 -4.81 6.81 -16.97
C GLU A 139 -3.83 7.14 -15.86
N LEU A 140 -3.57 6.18 -14.96
CA LEU A 140 -2.56 6.24 -13.90
C LEU A 140 -1.46 5.20 -14.13
N ASP A 141 -0.27 5.49 -13.63
CA ASP A 141 0.87 4.58 -13.69
C ASP A 141 0.97 3.72 -12.44
N ILE A 142 0.69 4.34 -11.28
CA ILE A 142 0.79 3.74 -9.95
C ILE A 142 -0.41 4.21 -9.13
N VAL A 143 -0.95 3.34 -8.28
CA VAL A 143 -1.96 3.71 -7.27
C VAL A 143 -1.41 3.42 -5.88
N TYR A 144 -1.43 4.43 -5.02
CA TYR A 144 -1.04 4.38 -3.61
C TYR A 144 -2.26 4.68 -2.75
N PHE A 145 -2.78 3.68 -2.06
CA PHE A 145 -4.07 3.78 -1.39
C PHE A 145 -4.12 3.01 -0.08
N ILE A 146 -5.12 3.35 0.73
CA ILE A 146 -5.45 2.65 1.96
C ILE A 146 -6.81 2.00 1.79
N ASP A 147 -6.86 0.69 1.99
CA ASP A 147 -8.10 -0.07 1.94
C ASP A 147 -7.91 -1.45 2.61
N ARG A 148 -8.97 -2.23 2.67
CA ARG A 148 -8.84 -3.68 2.89
C ARG A 148 -7.85 -4.25 1.88
N ARG A 149 -7.22 -5.36 2.23
CA ARG A 149 -6.31 -6.02 1.30
C ARG A 149 -7.08 -6.49 0.06
N GLN A 150 -6.88 -5.78 -1.04
CA GLN A 150 -7.53 -6.08 -2.31
C GLN A 150 -6.66 -6.99 -3.16
N TYR A 151 -7.26 -8.03 -3.75
CA TYR A 151 -6.57 -8.97 -4.63
C TYR A 151 -7.19 -8.90 -6.03
N HIS A 152 -6.36 -8.56 -7.00
CA HIS A 152 -6.76 -8.60 -8.40
C HIS A 152 -5.66 -9.30 -9.23
N PRO A 153 -6.01 -10.20 -10.17
CA PRO A 153 -5.03 -10.99 -10.93
C PRO A 153 -4.19 -10.15 -11.88
N ASP A 154 -4.62 -8.93 -12.17
CA ASP A 154 -3.94 -8.02 -13.09
C ASP A 154 -3.10 -6.96 -12.39
N TRP A 155 -3.00 -6.97 -11.06
CA TRP A 155 -2.23 -6.01 -10.30
C TRP A 155 -0.96 -6.63 -9.71
N ILE A 156 0.13 -5.89 -9.80
CA ILE A 156 1.37 -6.15 -9.07
C ILE A 156 1.37 -5.23 -7.86
N ARG A 157 1.44 -5.84 -6.67
CA ARG A 157 1.53 -5.12 -5.40
C ARG A 157 2.99 -5.03 -4.98
N VAL A 158 3.45 -3.81 -4.70
CA VAL A 158 4.82 -3.52 -4.29
C VAL A 158 4.89 -3.29 -2.78
N VAL A 159 3.90 -2.58 -2.23
CA VAL A 159 3.77 -2.33 -0.80
C VAL A 159 2.47 -2.93 -0.30
N ASP A 160 2.47 -3.52 0.90
CA ASP A 160 1.32 -4.14 1.55
C ASP A 160 1.53 -4.11 3.06
N GLU A 161 1.37 -2.93 3.66
CA GLU A 161 1.64 -2.69 5.07
C GLU A 161 0.35 -2.46 5.87
N PRO A 162 0.21 -3.10 7.03
CA PRO A 162 -0.97 -2.89 7.88
C PRO A 162 -0.96 -1.49 8.49
N GLU A 163 -2.12 -0.85 8.49
CA GLU A 163 -2.36 0.45 9.10
C GLU A 163 -3.56 0.40 10.04
N GLU A 164 -3.41 1.03 11.19
CA GLU A 164 -4.47 1.13 12.18
C GLU A 164 -5.32 2.38 11.93
N ILE A 165 -6.64 2.24 11.99
CA ILE A 165 -7.55 3.38 11.99
C ILE A 165 -8.00 3.60 13.43
N VAL A 166 -7.86 4.83 13.91
CA VAL A 166 -8.05 5.16 15.31
C VAL A 166 -9.06 6.28 15.51
N PHE A 167 -9.81 6.23 16.60
CA PHE A 167 -10.53 7.41 17.05
C PHE A 167 -9.55 8.38 17.71
N VAL A 168 -9.71 9.66 17.40
CA VAL A 168 -8.82 10.72 17.86
C VAL A 168 -9.61 11.95 18.26
N CYS A 169 -9.15 12.62 19.31
CA CYS A 169 -9.78 13.85 19.83
C CYS A 169 -8.74 14.77 20.46
N HIS A 170 -9.18 15.96 20.87
CA HIS A 170 -8.35 16.85 21.69
C HIS A 170 -8.07 16.21 23.08
N PRO A 171 -6.90 16.41 23.70
CA PRO A 171 -6.55 15.82 25.01
C PRO A 171 -7.47 16.24 26.15
N SER A 172 -8.14 17.39 26.05
CA SER A 172 -9.11 17.87 27.07
C SER A 172 -10.45 17.15 27.02
N HIS A 173 -10.72 16.36 25.97
CA HIS A 173 -12.00 15.65 25.80
C HIS A 173 -12.30 14.73 26.99
N ALA A 174 -13.56 14.71 27.44
CA ALA A 174 -13.95 13.98 28.64
C ALA A 174 -13.67 12.46 28.56
N LEU A 175 -13.78 11.87 27.38
CA LEU A 175 -13.55 10.45 27.16
C LEU A 175 -12.07 10.03 27.36
N THR A 176 -11.13 10.94 27.27
CA THR A 176 -9.69 10.63 27.52
C THR A 176 -9.43 10.17 28.95
N LYS A 177 -10.30 10.57 29.90
CA LYS A 177 -10.20 10.23 31.32
C LYS A 177 -10.88 8.90 31.68
N ARG A 178 -11.64 8.29 30.75
CA ARG A 178 -12.34 7.03 30.98
C ARG A 178 -11.37 5.85 30.84
N LYS A 179 -11.38 4.95 31.82
CA LYS A 179 -10.53 3.74 31.84
C LYS A 179 -10.97 2.67 30.81
N SER A 180 -12.21 2.70 30.37
CA SER A 180 -12.74 1.73 29.41
C SER A 180 -13.78 2.42 28.55
N LEU A 181 -13.66 2.26 27.25
CA LEU A 181 -14.55 2.80 26.23
C LEU A 181 -15.13 1.66 25.39
N ILE A 182 -16.35 1.83 24.93
CA ILE A 182 -16.95 1.02 23.88
C ILE A 182 -17.34 1.94 22.72
N LEU A 183 -17.51 1.39 21.51
CA LEU A 183 -17.85 2.18 20.33
C LEU A 183 -19.07 3.06 20.55
N LYS A 184 -20.10 2.53 21.23
CA LYS A 184 -21.32 3.29 21.53
C LYS A 184 -21.04 4.59 22.29
N ASP A 185 -20.05 4.62 23.19
CA ASP A 185 -19.71 5.85 23.93
C ASP A 185 -19.22 6.94 22.98
N LEU A 186 -18.43 6.55 21.96
CA LEU A 186 -17.85 7.45 20.95
C LEU A 186 -18.92 7.95 19.97
N LEU A 187 -19.87 7.09 19.59
CA LEU A 187 -20.94 7.44 18.65
C LEU A 187 -22.00 8.40 19.25
N GLN A 188 -21.93 8.67 20.54
CA GLN A 188 -22.81 9.65 21.22
C GLN A 188 -22.19 11.05 21.29
N GLU A 189 -20.94 11.20 20.92
CA GLU A 189 -20.24 12.48 20.90
C GLU A 189 -20.37 13.15 19.52
N GLU A 190 -19.96 14.40 19.43
CA GLU A 190 -19.92 15.11 18.16
C GLU A 190 -18.78 14.58 17.30
N LEU A 191 -19.11 14.11 16.09
CA LEU A 191 -18.19 13.46 15.18
C LEU A 191 -17.94 14.32 13.94
N ILE A 192 -16.67 14.52 13.60
CA ILE A 192 -16.23 14.97 12.27
C ILE A 192 -15.62 13.78 11.56
N LEU A 193 -16.18 13.36 10.45
CA LEU A 193 -15.72 12.16 9.75
C LEU A 193 -15.42 12.45 8.27
N THR A 194 -14.68 11.55 7.66
CA THR A 194 -14.52 11.52 6.20
C THR A 194 -15.85 11.13 5.55
N GLU A 195 -15.92 11.35 4.25
CA GLU A 195 -17.04 10.97 3.40
C GLU A 195 -17.36 9.46 3.52
N SER A 196 -18.61 9.11 3.29
CA SER A 196 -19.13 7.73 3.46
C SER A 196 -18.48 6.73 2.50
N GLU A 197 -17.93 7.19 1.37
CA GLU A 197 -17.20 6.39 0.39
C GLU A 197 -15.78 6.02 0.82
N ALA A 198 -15.23 6.65 1.85
CA ALA A 198 -13.93 6.26 2.39
C ALA A 198 -14.01 4.84 2.97
N SER A 199 -13.10 3.95 2.55
CA SER A 199 -13.19 2.51 2.85
C SER A 199 -13.27 2.22 4.35
N TYR A 200 -12.49 2.91 5.17
CA TYR A 200 -12.53 2.73 6.63
C TYR A 200 -13.77 3.35 7.29
N ARG A 201 -14.37 4.39 6.69
CA ARG A 201 -15.64 4.95 7.15
C ARG A 201 -16.77 3.94 6.89
N TYR A 202 -16.81 3.35 5.71
CA TYR A 202 -17.77 2.30 5.40
C TYR A 202 -17.72 1.14 6.42
N GLU A 203 -16.51 0.71 6.84
CA GLU A 203 -16.34 -0.33 7.86
C GLU A 203 -16.92 0.08 9.22
N LEU A 204 -16.70 1.34 9.63
CA LEU A 204 -17.26 1.88 10.86
C LEU A 204 -18.79 1.85 10.80
N ASP A 205 -19.37 2.31 9.70
CA ASP A 205 -20.83 2.35 9.50
C ASP A 205 -21.43 0.94 9.53
N GLN A 206 -20.80 -0.04 8.85
CA GLN A 206 -21.28 -1.43 8.86
C GLN A 206 -21.21 -2.06 10.26
N TYR A 207 -20.13 -1.81 10.99
CA TYR A 207 -20.02 -2.32 12.35
C TYR A 207 -21.05 -1.67 13.29
N ALA A 208 -21.23 -0.35 13.21
CA ALA A 208 -22.25 0.37 14.00
C ALA A 208 -23.64 -0.21 13.74
N LEU A 209 -24.02 -0.45 12.48
CA LEU A 209 -25.28 -1.09 12.11
C LEU A 209 -25.41 -2.49 12.72
N SER A 210 -24.35 -3.27 12.75
CA SER A 210 -24.36 -4.63 13.32
C SER A 210 -24.69 -4.65 14.81
N ILE A 211 -24.36 -3.59 15.54
CA ILE A 211 -24.68 -3.40 16.97
C ILE A 211 -25.91 -2.51 17.18
N LYS A 212 -26.72 -2.31 16.12
CA LYS A 212 -27.93 -1.48 16.12
C LYS A 212 -27.69 -0.02 16.54
N GLN A 213 -26.54 0.52 16.15
CA GLN A 213 -26.19 1.93 16.26
C GLN A 213 -26.10 2.52 14.85
N GLN A 214 -26.15 3.84 14.77
CA GLN A 214 -25.92 4.60 13.53
C GLN A 214 -24.84 5.64 13.78
N VAL A 215 -24.07 5.93 12.76
CA VAL A 215 -23.04 6.97 12.78
C VAL A 215 -23.67 8.25 12.25
N HIS A 216 -23.70 9.30 13.07
CA HIS A 216 -24.28 10.60 12.72
C HIS A 216 -23.23 11.70 12.93
N PRO A 217 -22.30 11.89 11.97
CA PRO A 217 -21.38 13.01 12.06
C PRO A 217 -22.15 14.33 11.86
N TYR A 218 -21.76 15.37 12.58
CA TYR A 218 -22.29 16.70 12.31
C TYR A 218 -21.59 17.34 11.10
N LEU A 219 -20.39 16.86 10.76
CA LEU A 219 -19.66 17.29 9.57
C LEU A 219 -19.06 16.06 8.88
N GLU A 220 -19.30 15.96 7.56
CA GLU A 220 -18.61 15.05 6.65
C GLU A 220 -17.74 15.84 5.67
N ILE A 221 -16.46 15.52 5.58
CA ILE A 221 -15.52 16.23 4.73
C ILE A 221 -14.33 15.36 4.33
N GLY A 222 -14.08 15.23 3.03
CA GLY A 222 -12.95 14.46 2.46
C GLY A 222 -11.62 15.24 2.51
N ASN A 223 -11.32 15.87 3.64
CA ASN A 223 -10.08 16.62 3.83
C ASN A 223 -9.50 16.35 5.22
N THR A 224 -8.51 15.45 5.27
CA THR A 224 -7.88 15.02 6.52
C THR A 224 -7.19 16.17 7.26
N GLU A 225 -6.57 17.10 6.53
CA GLU A 225 -5.89 18.24 7.15
C GLU A 225 -6.89 19.18 7.83
N PHE A 226 -8.03 19.43 7.19
CA PHE A 226 -9.12 20.20 7.79
C PHE A 226 -9.61 19.53 9.09
N ILE A 227 -9.89 18.23 9.04
CA ILE A 227 -10.33 17.47 10.23
C ILE A 227 -9.32 17.60 11.37
N ILE A 228 -8.02 17.41 11.07
CA ILE A 228 -6.97 17.53 12.10
C ILE A 228 -6.92 18.95 12.69
N ARG A 229 -7.12 19.99 11.89
CA ARG A 229 -7.13 21.38 12.38
C ARG A 229 -8.29 21.64 13.34
N GLU A 230 -9.49 21.14 13.02
CA GLU A 230 -10.65 21.22 13.91
C GLU A 230 -10.38 20.49 15.24
N LEU A 231 -9.90 19.24 15.18
CA LEU A 231 -9.55 18.46 16.37
C LEU A 231 -8.51 19.12 17.28
N LEU A 232 -7.63 19.96 16.72
CA LEU A 232 -6.63 20.70 17.49
C LEU A 232 -7.19 21.92 18.22
N SER A 233 -8.37 22.38 17.87
CA SER A 233 -9.01 23.59 18.37
C SER A 233 -10.23 23.31 19.22
N GLU A 234 -10.94 22.25 18.93
CA GLU A 234 -12.25 21.92 19.51
C GLU A 234 -12.28 20.48 20.08
N CYS A 235 -13.38 20.10 20.69
CA CYS A 235 -13.48 18.85 21.46
C CYS A 235 -14.19 17.71 20.74
N GLU A 236 -14.27 17.72 19.42
CA GLU A 236 -14.89 16.67 18.63
C GLU A 236 -14.02 15.41 18.57
N ILE A 237 -14.62 14.35 18.02
CA ILE A 237 -13.94 13.09 17.74
C ILE A 237 -13.91 12.84 16.25
N SER A 238 -12.80 12.32 15.73
CA SER A 238 -12.72 11.80 14.38
C SER A 238 -12.21 10.36 14.36
N PHE A 239 -12.33 9.73 13.19
CA PHE A 239 -11.84 8.37 12.92
C PHE A 239 -10.92 8.38 11.71
N LEU A 240 -9.61 8.32 11.95
CA LEU A 240 -8.57 8.59 10.96
C LEU A 240 -7.45 7.53 11.02
N PRO A 241 -6.68 7.36 9.92
CA PRO A 241 -5.47 6.55 9.94
C PRO A 241 -4.47 7.07 10.99
N ALA A 242 -3.89 6.14 11.76
CA ALA A 242 -3.01 6.49 12.86
C ALA A 242 -1.80 7.34 12.40
N PHE A 243 -1.24 7.06 11.22
CA PHE A 243 -0.10 7.81 10.69
C PHE A 243 -0.41 9.29 10.41
N CYS A 244 -1.68 9.66 10.16
CA CYS A 244 -2.07 11.06 9.97
C CYS A 244 -2.00 11.86 11.26
N VAL A 245 -2.33 11.22 12.37
CA VAL A 245 -2.48 11.88 13.68
C VAL A 245 -1.31 11.65 14.63
N GLN A 246 -0.49 10.62 14.39
CA GLN A 246 0.62 10.24 15.26
C GLN A 246 1.57 11.40 15.58
N PRO A 247 1.98 12.27 14.64
CA PRO A 247 2.85 13.41 14.97
C PRO A 247 2.26 14.38 16.00
N TYR A 248 0.94 14.52 16.01
CA TYR A 248 0.22 15.37 16.96
C TYR A 248 0.00 14.68 18.31
N VAL A 249 -0.16 13.36 18.28
CA VAL A 249 -0.24 12.52 19.49
C VAL A 249 1.10 12.52 20.23
N ASP A 250 2.20 12.35 19.51
CA ASP A 250 3.57 12.40 20.08
C ASP A 250 3.90 13.75 20.71
N GLN A 251 3.30 14.83 20.21
CA GLN A 251 3.41 16.17 20.77
C GLN A 251 2.42 16.43 21.92
N GLY A 252 1.55 15.48 22.26
CA GLY A 252 0.51 15.64 23.27
C GLY A 252 -0.63 16.59 22.87
N ARG A 253 -0.75 16.92 21.58
CA ARG A 253 -1.78 17.83 21.04
C ARG A 253 -3.07 17.13 20.66
N LEU A 254 -3.00 15.83 20.40
CA LEU A 254 -4.15 14.95 20.19
C LEU A 254 -4.02 13.71 21.07
N SER A 255 -5.14 13.03 21.31
CA SER A 255 -5.23 11.79 22.08
C SER A 255 -6.00 10.73 21.29
N ILE A 256 -5.46 9.51 21.29
CA ILE A 256 -6.14 8.36 20.66
C ILE A 256 -7.11 7.75 21.68
N LEU A 257 -8.35 7.49 21.25
CA LEU A 257 -9.36 6.76 21.97
C LEU A 257 -9.47 5.33 21.41
N ARG A 258 -9.38 4.31 22.28
CA ARG A 258 -9.42 2.90 21.88
C ARG A 258 -10.63 2.20 22.51
N PRO A 259 -11.76 2.08 21.79
CA PRO A 259 -12.87 1.26 22.25
C PRO A 259 -12.46 -0.21 22.25
N ARG A 260 -12.85 -0.94 23.32
CA ARG A 260 -12.44 -2.35 23.49
C ARG A 260 -13.16 -3.32 22.55
N ASP A 261 -14.32 -2.91 22.03
CA ASP A 261 -15.22 -3.71 21.19
C ASP A 261 -15.10 -3.41 19.70
N PHE A 262 -14.28 -2.42 19.31
CA PHE A 262 -14.06 -2.09 17.91
C PHE A 262 -12.62 -1.68 17.65
N GLN A 263 -11.98 -2.36 16.70
CA GLN A 263 -10.67 -2.02 16.16
C GLN A 263 -10.69 -2.28 14.66
N LEU A 264 -10.18 -1.37 13.88
CA LEU A 264 -10.09 -1.51 12.44
C LEU A 264 -8.65 -1.43 11.98
N ARG A 265 -8.26 -2.40 11.16
CA ARG A 265 -6.98 -2.43 10.47
C ARG A 265 -7.22 -2.53 8.97
N VAL A 266 -6.61 -1.65 8.24
CA VAL A 266 -6.57 -1.61 6.78
C VAL A 266 -5.13 -1.81 6.29
N TYR A 267 -4.90 -1.71 5.00
CA TYR A 267 -3.55 -1.87 4.42
C TYR A 267 -3.22 -0.69 3.54
N ARG A 268 -2.03 -0.17 3.73
CA ARG A 268 -1.39 0.77 2.84
C ARG A 268 -0.79 -0.02 1.69
N GLN A 269 -1.23 0.24 0.48
CA GLN A 269 -0.91 -0.56 -0.68
C GLN A 269 -0.41 0.31 -1.82
N ILE A 270 0.70 -0.10 -2.45
CA ILE A 270 1.15 0.46 -3.74
C ILE A 270 0.98 -0.64 -4.78
N VAL A 271 0.23 -0.34 -5.82
CA VAL A 271 -0.02 -1.27 -6.92
C VAL A 271 0.19 -0.59 -8.28
N TYR A 272 0.48 -1.41 -9.28
CA TYR A 272 0.44 -1.03 -10.68
C TYR A 272 -0.14 -2.18 -11.52
N HIS A 273 -0.63 -1.87 -12.72
CA HIS A 273 -1.19 -2.90 -13.60
C HIS A 273 -0.09 -3.79 -14.19
N LYS A 274 -0.25 -5.13 -14.17
CA LYS A 274 0.79 -6.11 -14.60
C LYS A 274 1.26 -5.95 -16.03
N SER A 275 0.41 -5.42 -16.92
CA SER A 275 0.74 -5.16 -18.33
C SER A 275 1.43 -3.81 -18.53
N LYS A 276 1.61 -3.03 -17.47
CA LYS A 276 2.31 -1.75 -17.56
C LYS A 276 3.77 -1.96 -17.86
N TRP A 277 4.28 -1.23 -18.84
CA TRP A 277 5.71 -1.13 -19.08
C TRP A 277 6.34 -0.34 -17.95
N LEU A 278 7.17 -1.00 -17.13
CA LEU A 278 7.89 -0.33 -16.07
C LEU A 278 9.02 0.51 -16.65
N THR A 279 8.77 1.80 -16.73
CA THR A 279 9.77 2.78 -17.15
C THR A 279 10.83 3.00 -16.06
N PRO A 280 12.04 3.50 -16.41
CA PRO A 280 13.06 3.77 -15.40
C PRO A 280 12.59 4.69 -14.27
N HIS A 281 11.81 5.74 -14.57
CA HIS A 281 11.26 6.66 -13.57
C HIS A 281 10.17 6.00 -12.68
N MET A 282 9.35 5.06 -13.21
CA MET A 282 8.46 4.26 -12.39
C MET A 282 9.23 3.36 -11.42
N ASN A 283 10.25 2.65 -11.92
CA ASN A 283 11.09 1.80 -11.08
C ASN A 283 11.79 2.61 -9.98
N ALA A 284 12.31 3.80 -10.32
CA ALA A 284 12.92 4.70 -9.34
C ALA A 284 11.92 5.06 -8.24
N PHE A 285 10.69 5.45 -8.60
CA PHE A 285 9.67 5.80 -7.61
C PHE A 285 9.25 4.61 -6.74
N LEU A 286 8.99 3.46 -7.35
CA LEU A 286 8.60 2.24 -6.62
C LEU A 286 9.68 1.79 -5.64
N SER A 287 10.96 1.85 -6.04
CA SER A 287 12.09 1.54 -5.14
C SER A 287 12.28 2.57 -4.02
N PHE A 288 11.82 3.79 -4.23
CA PHE A 288 11.93 4.88 -3.26
C PHE A 288 10.80 4.85 -2.22
N ALA A 289 9.64 4.35 -2.64
CA ALA A 289 8.43 4.30 -1.85
C ALA A 289 8.21 2.95 -1.10
N SER A 290 9.12 1.97 -1.32
CA SER A 290 9.06 0.60 -0.74
C SER A 290 9.73 0.49 0.61
#